data_f1cd1daf72d3a6873e7686799ef7fcdd
#
_entry.id   f1cd1daf72d3a6873e7686799ef7fcdd
#
_cell.length_a   1.000
_cell.length_b   1.000
_cell.length_c   1.000
_cell.angle_alpha   90.00
_cell.angle_beta   90.00
_cell.angle_gamma   90.00
#
_symmetry.space_group_name_H-M   'P 1'
#
loop_
_entity.id
_entity.type
_entity.pdbx_description
1 polymer ?
#
loop_
_entity_poly.entity_id
_entity_poly.type
_entity_poly.pdbx_seq_one_letter_code
_entity_poly.pdbx_strand_id
1 'polypeptide(L)'
;MKAIEILFPVFFMMLLGWLSRRRRWITTAQNEGAKSIVFSILLPLLVFQILMEAKLTTSFIYEILFLDVAWIVIYVLGKRIAKPVSGRYAQLAPFLLMTCEGGSVALPLYITLVGTEHAMNIVTFDVAGILINFGLVPALVMRQTTKEVALFPLAKRIVTAPFIIAVILGVVMNLSGIGHWLLESELHGVFTSTMSIATAPIASIILFTLGYDFQPHLSQIRPLIQLSLVRMIGCGAIVGGFFLLFPGLMEGKFFLIGVLLYFACPPGFPVPL
;
A
#
# COMPACT_ATOMS: atom_id res chain seq x y z
N MET A 1 16.28 -2.38 24.09
CA MET A 1 15.32 -3.49 24.25
C MET A 1 14.04 -3.23 23.48
N LYS A 2 13.34 -2.11 23.64
CA LYS A 2 12.09 -1.81 22.91
C LYS A 2 12.14 -1.98 21.38
N ALA A 3 13.24 -1.57 20.72
CA ALA A 3 13.35 -1.74 19.26
C ALA A 3 13.43 -3.23 18.85
N ILE A 4 14.08 -4.07 19.65
CA ILE A 4 14.16 -5.52 19.39
C ILE A 4 12.78 -6.17 19.59
N GLU A 5 12.06 -5.80 20.63
CA GLU A 5 10.71 -6.31 20.94
C GLU A 5 9.73 -6.04 19.79
N ILE A 6 9.87 -4.89 19.12
CA ILE A 6 9.02 -4.48 17.99
C ILE A 6 9.47 -5.13 16.68
N LEU A 7 10.77 -5.14 16.39
CA LEU A 7 11.28 -5.59 15.11
C LEU A 7 11.45 -7.11 15.03
N PHE A 8 11.68 -7.78 16.15
CA PHE A 8 11.89 -9.23 16.18
C PHE A 8 10.71 -10.02 15.59
N PRO A 9 9.45 -9.77 15.96
CA PRO A 9 8.31 -10.46 15.34
C PRO A 9 8.24 -10.29 13.82
N VAL A 10 8.54 -9.10 13.31
CA VAL A 10 8.56 -8.79 11.87
C VAL A 10 9.60 -9.67 11.15
N PHE A 11 10.85 -9.61 11.61
CA PHE A 11 11.93 -10.39 11.02
C PHE A 11 11.73 -11.90 11.22
N PHE A 12 11.18 -12.32 12.35
CA PHE A 12 10.89 -13.73 12.62
C PHE A 12 9.86 -14.28 11.62
N MET A 13 8.78 -13.57 11.36
CA MET A 13 7.77 -13.98 10.39
C MET A 13 8.35 -14.03 8.97
N MET A 14 9.16 -13.04 8.58
CA MET A 14 9.84 -13.05 7.29
C MET A 14 10.86 -14.22 7.18
N LEU A 15 11.63 -14.48 8.23
CA LEU A 15 12.56 -15.61 8.28
C LEU A 15 11.80 -16.95 8.18
N LEU A 16 10.66 -17.07 8.85
CA LEU A 16 9.82 -18.27 8.79
C LEU A 16 9.29 -18.49 7.37
N GLY A 17 8.85 -17.43 6.67
CA GLY A 17 8.45 -17.50 5.27
C GLY A 17 9.57 -17.94 4.35
N TRP A 18 10.75 -17.33 4.47
CA TRP A 18 11.94 -17.70 3.72
C TRP A 18 12.37 -19.16 3.97
N LEU A 19 12.38 -19.59 5.23
CA LEU A 19 12.70 -20.97 5.61
C LEU A 19 11.66 -21.95 5.05
N SER A 20 10.38 -21.60 5.09
CA SER A 20 9.27 -22.40 4.58
C SER A 20 9.44 -22.68 3.08
N ARG A 21 9.85 -21.67 2.29
CA ARG A 21 10.20 -21.85 0.88
C ARG A 21 11.41 -22.77 0.72
N ARG A 22 12.48 -22.51 1.45
CA ARG A 22 13.72 -23.28 1.36
C ARG A 22 13.53 -24.75 1.74
N ARG A 23 12.68 -25.01 2.73
CA ARG A 23 12.36 -26.36 3.21
C ARG A 23 11.18 -27.01 2.49
N ARG A 24 10.53 -26.27 1.57
CA ARG A 24 9.35 -26.72 0.81
C ARG A 24 8.17 -27.13 1.72
N TRP A 25 7.97 -26.46 2.85
CA TRP A 25 6.84 -26.72 3.74
C TRP A 25 5.53 -26.35 3.09
N ILE A 26 5.53 -25.29 2.27
CA ILE A 26 4.40 -24.89 1.43
C ILE A 26 4.87 -24.66 -0.01
N THR A 27 3.95 -24.79 -0.94
CA THR A 27 4.18 -24.53 -2.37
C THR A 27 3.94 -23.05 -2.72
N THR A 28 4.43 -22.64 -3.88
CA THR A 28 4.16 -21.27 -4.39
C THR A 28 2.65 -21.03 -4.55
N ALA A 29 1.88 -22.04 -5.03
CA ALA A 29 0.44 -21.92 -5.16
C ALA A 29 -0.28 -21.68 -3.81
N GLN A 30 0.18 -22.34 -2.73
CA GLN A 30 -0.36 -22.10 -1.39
C GLN A 30 -0.01 -20.71 -0.87
N ASN A 31 1.21 -20.20 -1.14
CA ASN A 31 1.61 -18.86 -0.80
C ASN A 31 0.78 -17.81 -1.54
N GLU A 32 0.54 -18.00 -2.85
CA GLU A 32 -0.35 -17.12 -3.63
C GLU A 32 -1.80 -17.21 -3.15
N GLY A 33 -2.28 -18.38 -2.75
CA GLY A 33 -3.59 -18.54 -2.10
C GLY A 33 -3.72 -17.74 -0.82
N ALA A 34 -2.70 -17.77 0.05
CA ALA A 34 -2.68 -16.98 1.27
C ALA A 34 -2.71 -15.47 0.99
N LYS A 35 -1.92 -14.99 0.02
CA LYS A 35 -1.97 -13.59 -0.45
C LYS A 35 -3.37 -13.24 -0.97
N SER A 36 -3.97 -14.11 -1.79
CA SER A 36 -5.30 -13.88 -2.36
C SER A 36 -6.36 -13.67 -1.27
N ILE A 37 -6.35 -14.48 -0.20
CA ILE A 37 -7.25 -14.30 0.94
C ILE A 37 -7.05 -12.93 1.58
N VAL A 38 -5.79 -12.58 1.86
CA VAL A 38 -5.49 -11.29 2.49
C VAL A 38 -5.92 -10.12 1.63
N PHE A 39 -5.50 -10.08 0.36
CA PHE A 39 -5.72 -8.91 -0.50
C PHE A 39 -7.15 -8.81 -1.04
N SER A 40 -7.86 -9.91 -1.18
CA SER A 40 -9.22 -9.91 -1.73
C SER A 40 -10.31 -9.86 -0.66
N ILE A 41 -10.00 -10.21 0.60
CA ILE A 41 -11.01 -10.32 1.67
C ILE A 41 -10.58 -9.54 2.92
N LEU A 42 -9.48 -9.93 3.56
CA LEU A 42 -9.17 -9.44 4.89
C LEU A 42 -8.74 -7.97 4.90
N LEU A 43 -7.89 -7.57 3.97
CA LEU A 43 -7.41 -6.19 3.84
C LEU A 43 -8.54 -5.22 3.44
N PRO A 44 -9.41 -5.53 2.47
CA PRO A 44 -10.64 -4.77 2.24
C PRO A 44 -11.49 -4.59 3.50
N LEU A 45 -11.71 -5.63 4.30
CA LEU A 45 -12.45 -5.52 5.56
C LEU A 45 -11.80 -4.56 6.55
N LEU A 46 -10.47 -4.63 6.69
CA LEU A 46 -9.72 -3.72 7.55
C LEU A 46 -9.86 -2.27 7.09
N VAL A 47 -9.69 -2.00 5.79
CA VAL A 47 -9.81 -0.65 5.24
C VAL A 47 -11.24 -0.12 5.35
N PHE A 48 -12.24 -0.97 5.12
CA PHE A 48 -13.63 -0.64 5.36
C PHE A 48 -13.85 -0.18 6.81
N GLN A 49 -13.39 -0.96 7.78
CA GLN A 49 -13.51 -0.63 9.21
C GLN A 49 -12.82 0.71 9.52
N ILE A 50 -11.56 0.90 9.11
CA ILE A 50 -10.80 2.12 9.37
C ILE A 50 -11.50 3.35 8.81
N LEU A 51 -12.00 3.29 7.58
CA LEU A 51 -12.67 4.43 6.94
C LEU A 51 -14.06 4.69 7.54
N MET A 52 -14.77 3.64 7.95
CA MET A 52 -16.06 3.77 8.62
C MET A 52 -15.94 4.46 9.98
N GLU A 53 -14.88 4.15 10.74
CA GLU A 53 -14.63 4.69 12.08
C GLU A 53 -13.89 6.04 12.05
N ALA A 54 -13.28 6.41 10.92
CA ALA A 54 -12.40 7.57 10.82
C ALA A 54 -13.14 8.90 10.95
N LYS A 55 -12.45 9.90 11.49
CA LYS A 55 -12.85 11.30 11.37
C LYS A 55 -12.38 11.84 10.02
N LEU A 56 -13.22 11.66 8.99
CA LEU A 56 -12.92 12.16 7.65
C LEU A 56 -12.91 13.69 7.66
N THR A 57 -11.75 14.26 7.34
CA THR A 57 -11.54 15.70 7.24
C THR A 57 -11.32 16.10 5.78
N THR A 58 -11.45 17.39 5.47
CA THR A 58 -11.13 17.89 4.12
C THR A 58 -9.65 17.66 3.76
N SER A 59 -8.75 17.59 4.75
CA SER A 59 -7.34 17.26 4.52
C SER A 59 -7.14 15.90 3.87
N PHE A 60 -7.97 14.90 4.21
CA PHE A 60 -7.94 13.57 3.59
C PHE A 60 -8.00 13.63 2.06
N ILE A 61 -8.90 14.46 1.52
CA ILE A 61 -9.04 14.65 0.07
C ILE A 61 -7.82 15.37 -0.51
N TYR A 62 -7.33 16.42 0.17
CA TYR A 62 -6.16 17.17 -0.29
C TYR A 62 -4.87 16.33 -0.25
N GLU A 63 -4.71 15.46 0.73
CA GLU A 63 -3.59 14.53 0.82
C GLU A 63 -3.59 13.54 -0.35
N ILE A 64 -4.76 12.95 -0.68
CA ILE A 64 -4.91 12.04 -1.82
C ILE A 64 -4.59 12.77 -3.12
N LEU A 65 -5.18 13.94 -3.35
CA LEU A 65 -4.94 14.73 -4.56
C LEU A 65 -3.46 15.13 -4.70
N PHE A 66 -2.85 15.55 -3.60
CA PHE A 66 -1.42 15.89 -3.59
C PHE A 66 -0.56 14.67 -3.97
N LEU A 67 -0.85 13.50 -3.41
CA LEU A 67 -0.10 12.28 -3.70
C LEU A 67 -0.29 11.82 -5.14
N ASP A 68 -1.51 11.84 -5.65
CA ASP A 68 -1.79 11.45 -7.03
C ASP A 68 -1.07 12.35 -8.02
N VAL A 69 -1.10 13.67 -7.79
CA VAL A 69 -0.36 14.64 -8.61
C VAL A 69 1.15 14.41 -8.51
N ALA A 70 1.66 14.21 -7.29
CA ALA A 70 3.09 13.95 -7.06
C ALA A 70 3.57 12.67 -7.76
N TRP A 71 2.79 11.59 -7.70
CA TRP A 71 3.10 10.34 -8.41
C TRP A 71 3.10 10.52 -9.94
N ILE A 72 2.13 11.27 -10.49
CA ILE A 72 2.10 11.60 -11.92
C ILE A 72 3.34 12.41 -12.32
N VAL A 73 3.74 13.40 -11.53
CA VAL A 73 4.96 14.18 -11.77
C VAL A 73 6.20 13.28 -11.76
N ILE A 74 6.32 12.40 -10.77
CA ILE A 74 7.44 11.44 -10.69
C ILE A 74 7.45 10.51 -11.92
N TYR A 75 6.29 10.05 -12.39
CA TYR A 75 6.22 9.25 -13.61
C TYR A 75 6.75 10.01 -14.83
N VAL A 76 6.30 11.25 -15.02
CA VAL A 76 6.74 12.08 -16.17
C VAL A 76 8.24 12.35 -16.12
N LEU A 77 8.77 12.70 -14.96
CA LEU A 77 10.21 12.87 -14.73
C LEU A 77 10.97 11.54 -14.92
N GLY A 78 10.43 10.47 -14.38
CA GLY A 78 10.97 9.12 -14.49
C GLY A 78 11.17 8.66 -15.93
N LYS A 79 10.25 9.01 -16.83
CA LYS A 79 10.41 8.71 -18.27
C LYS A 79 11.63 9.37 -18.90
N ARG A 80 12.03 10.56 -18.44
CA ARG A 80 13.20 11.28 -18.95
C ARG A 80 14.52 10.67 -18.47
N ILE A 81 14.55 10.17 -17.23
CA ILE A 81 15.76 9.64 -16.60
C ILE A 81 15.87 8.11 -16.67
N ALA A 82 14.83 7.41 -17.14
CA ALA A 82 14.78 5.96 -17.15
C ALA A 82 15.92 5.30 -17.93
N LYS A 83 16.20 5.80 -19.17
CA LYS A 83 17.26 5.23 -20.01
C LYS A 83 18.65 5.29 -19.37
N PRO A 84 19.14 6.45 -18.91
CA PRO A 84 20.46 6.54 -18.31
C PRO A 84 20.58 5.80 -16.97
N VAL A 85 19.47 5.64 -16.22
CA VAL A 85 19.50 5.04 -14.88
C VAL A 85 19.33 3.53 -14.91
N SER A 86 18.45 2.99 -15.73
CA SER A 86 18.00 1.59 -15.67
C SER A 86 18.32 0.74 -16.91
N GLY A 87 18.88 1.33 -17.98
CA GLY A 87 19.30 0.59 -19.17
C GLY A 87 18.16 -0.26 -19.75
N ARG A 88 18.30 -1.59 -19.71
CA ARG A 88 17.27 -2.52 -20.23
C ARG A 88 15.92 -2.45 -19.51
N TYR A 89 15.87 -1.94 -18.30
CA TYR A 89 14.64 -1.77 -17.53
C TYR A 89 14.00 -0.39 -17.73
N ALA A 90 14.46 0.40 -18.71
CA ALA A 90 13.99 1.77 -18.94
C ALA A 90 12.47 1.89 -19.13
N GLN A 91 11.82 0.87 -19.67
CA GLN A 91 10.36 0.86 -19.85
C GLN A 91 9.60 0.70 -18.54
N LEU A 92 10.16 -0.05 -17.59
CA LEU A 92 9.54 -0.34 -16.28
C LEU A 92 9.88 0.72 -15.22
N ALA A 93 11.05 1.36 -15.34
CA ALA A 93 11.56 2.28 -14.33
C ALA A 93 10.55 3.40 -13.95
N PRO A 94 9.85 4.08 -14.87
CA PRO A 94 8.88 5.12 -14.52
C PRO A 94 7.76 4.60 -13.62
N PHE A 95 7.29 3.36 -13.85
CA PHE A 95 6.24 2.73 -13.04
C PHE A 95 6.75 2.37 -11.65
N LEU A 96 7.97 1.83 -11.55
CA LEU A 96 8.59 1.52 -10.27
C LEU A 96 8.88 2.76 -9.42
N LEU A 97 9.09 3.91 -10.05
CA LEU A 97 9.30 5.17 -9.36
C LEU A 97 8.00 5.77 -8.80
N MET A 98 6.86 5.60 -9.51
CA MET A 98 5.58 6.20 -9.14
C MET A 98 4.68 5.32 -8.27
N THR A 99 5.13 4.16 -7.84
CA THR A 99 4.33 3.23 -7.06
C THR A 99 4.95 2.97 -5.69
N CYS A 100 4.12 2.60 -4.72
CA CYS A 100 4.54 2.21 -3.39
C CYS A 100 3.74 0.99 -2.94
N GLU A 101 4.38 0.07 -2.23
CA GLU A 101 3.75 -1.08 -1.58
C GLU A 101 3.08 -0.64 -0.27
N GLY A 102 1.94 0.05 -0.40
CA GLY A 102 1.16 0.55 0.71
C GLY A 102 0.48 -0.59 1.48
N GLY A 103 -0.59 -1.13 0.92
CA GLY A 103 -1.43 -2.13 1.57
C GLY A 103 -0.72 -3.43 1.93
N SER A 104 0.26 -3.86 1.12
CA SER A 104 0.98 -5.12 1.33
C SER A 104 2.18 -5.02 2.26
N VAL A 105 2.75 -3.83 2.44
CA VAL A 105 3.95 -3.64 3.26
C VAL A 105 3.76 -2.54 4.29
N ALA A 106 3.44 -1.32 3.84
CA ALA A 106 3.43 -0.16 4.72
C ALA A 106 2.33 -0.25 5.79
N LEU A 107 1.09 -0.59 5.41
CA LEU A 107 -0.03 -0.67 6.34
C LEU A 107 0.18 -1.76 7.42
N PRO A 108 0.53 -3.01 7.09
CA PRO A 108 0.81 -4.02 8.12
C PRO A 108 1.98 -3.66 9.04
N LEU A 109 3.05 -3.10 8.50
CA LEU A 109 4.17 -2.64 9.32
C LEU A 109 3.75 -1.50 10.25
N TYR A 110 2.99 -0.53 9.73
CA TYR A 110 2.51 0.59 10.53
C TYR A 110 1.62 0.12 11.68
N ILE A 111 0.65 -0.77 11.40
CA ILE A 111 -0.23 -1.33 12.44
C ILE A 111 0.58 -2.09 13.49
N THR A 112 1.60 -2.84 13.08
CA THR A 112 2.48 -3.57 14.01
C THR A 112 3.31 -2.64 14.89
N LEU A 113 3.76 -1.49 14.36
CA LEU A 113 4.64 -0.55 15.05
C LEU A 113 3.88 0.47 15.91
N VAL A 114 2.70 0.89 15.47
CA VAL A 114 1.98 2.06 15.99
C VAL A 114 0.64 1.68 16.59
N GLY A 115 -0.05 0.69 16.01
CA GLY A 115 -1.40 0.27 16.41
C GLY A 115 -2.45 0.58 15.35
N THR A 116 -3.57 -0.12 15.44
CA THR A 116 -4.71 0.03 14.51
C THR A 116 -5.45 1.36 14.69
N GLU A 117 -5.44 1.91 15.89
CA GLU A 117 -6.11 3.18 16.25
C GLU A 117 -5.58 4.39 15.48
N HIS A 118 -4.36 4.29 14.97
CA HIS A 118 -3.71 5.33 14.15
C HIS A 118 -3.63 4.99 12.67
N ALA A 119 -4.22 3.86 12.24
CA ALA A 119 -4.08 3.33 10.89
C ALA A 119 -4.58 4.29 9.79
N MET A 120 -5.49 5.23 10.11
CA MET A 120 -5.95 6.24 9.17
C MET A 120 -4.81 7.09 8.60
N ASN A 121 -3.77 7.35 9.37
CA ASN A 121 -2.59 8.11 8.92
C ASN A 121 -1.86 7.47 7.74
N ILE A 122 -2.01 6.16 7.52
CA ILE A 122 -1.37 5.46 6.41
C ILE A 122 -2.37 4.99 5.37
N VAL A 123 -3.60 4.72 5.77
CA VAL A 123 -4.68 4.34 4.84
C VAL A 123 -4.95 5.44 3.82
N THR A 124 -4.84 6.71 4.20
CA THR A 124 -4.94 7.86 3.28
C THR A 124 -3.97 7.72 2.11
N PHE A 125 -2.71 7.36 2.39
CA PHE A 125 -1.69 7.18 1.36
C PHE A 125 -1.94 5.94 0.52
N ASP A 126 -2.47 4.89 1.13
CA ASP A 126 -2.80 3.65 0.44
C ASP A 126 -3.98 3.84 -0.52
N VAL A 127 -5.00 4.61 -0.14
CA VAL A 127 -6.12 4.98 -1.03
C VAL A 127 -5.61 5.71 -2.27
N ALA A 128 -4.71 6.70 -2.13
CA ALA A 128 -4.06 7.37 -3.26
C ALA A 128 -3.26 6.36 -4.11
N GLY A 129 -2.44 5.53 -3.46
CA GLY A 129 -1.65 4.49 -4.12
C GLY A 129 -2.49 3.50 -4.94
N ILE A 130 -3.70 3.18 -4.50
CA ILE A 130 -4.62 2.29 -5.19
C ILE A 130 -5.17 2.94 -6.46
N LEU A 131 -5.55 4.21 -6.42
CA LEU A 131 -5.99 4.95 -7.62
C LEU A 131 -4.89 4.94 -8.68
N ILE A 132 -3.65 5.10 -8.29
CA ILE A 132 -2.49 5.01 -9.18
C ILE A 132 -2.28 3.56 -9.66
N ASN A 133 -2.17 2.60 -8.74
CA ASN A 133 -1.77 1.23 -9.05
C ASN A 133 -2.81 0.44 -9.83
N PHE A 134 -4.08 0.62 -9.52
CA PHE A 134 -5.17 -0.11 -10.18
C PHE A 134 -5.87 0.70 -11.28
N GLY A 135 -5.72 2.04 -11.28
CA GLY A 135 -6.28 2.94 -12.27
C GLY A 135 -5.26 3.37 -13.32
N LEU A 136 -4.34 4.23 -12.94
CA LEU A 136 -3.45 4.91 -13.88
C LEU A 136 -2.39 3.98 -14.48
N VAL A 137 -1.74 3.14 -13.68
CA VAL A 137 -0.65 2.26 -14.14
C VAL A 137 -1.15 1.28 -15.21
N PRO A 138 -2.24 0.50 -15.00
CA PRO A 138 -2.77 -0.37 -16.04
C PRO A 138 -3.16 0.39 -17.32
N ALA A 139 -3.75 1.59 -17.19
CA ALA A 139 -4.10 2.41 -18.35
C ALA A 139 -2.87 2.80 -19.17
N LEU A 140 -1.79 3.23 -18.50
CA LEU A 140 -0.53 3.60 -19.13
C LEU A 140 0.17 2.40 -19.77
N VAL A 141 0.16 1.24 -19.13
CA VAL A 141 0.73 0.00 -19.68
C VAL A 141 -0.04 -0.43 -20.93
N MET A 142 -1.38 -0.47 -20.86
CA MET A 142 -2.24 -0.80 -22.01
C MET A 142 -1.95 0.13 -23.19
N ARG A 143 -1.80 1.44 -22.94
CA ARG A 143 -1.48 2.42 -23.99
C ARG A 143 -0.13 2.15 -24.66
N GLN A 144 0.83 1.56 -23.95
CA GLN A 144 2.12 1.19 -24.53
C GLN A 144 2.05 -0.08 -25.38
N THR A 145 1.13 -1.01 -25.06
CA THR A 145 1.03 -2.32 -25.72
C THR A 145 0.03 -2.36 -26.86
N THR A 146 -1.18 -1.78 -26.70
CA THR A 146 -2.28 -1.95 -27.65
C THR A 146 -2.71 -0.71 -28.42
N LYS A 147 -2.11 0.46 -28.15
CA LYS A 147 -2.50 1.78 -28.68
C LYS A 147 -3.95 2.22 -28.39
N GLU A 148 -4.83 1.31 -27.99
CA GLU A 148 -6.21 1.62 -27.63
C GLU A 148 -6.43 1.29 -26.15
N VAL A 149 -6.86 2.28 -25.38
CA VAL A 149 -7.26 2.09 -23.99
C VAL A 149 -8.78 1.91 -23.97
N ALA A 150 -9.22 0.69 -23.71
CA ALA A 150 -10.62 0.41 -23.44
C ALA A 150 -10.99 0.96 -22.05
N LEU A 151 -11.44 2.23 -22.00
CA LEU A 151 -11.71 2.93 -20.73
C LEU A 151 -12.81 2.25 -19.91
N PHE A 152 -13.85 1.72 -20.57
CA PHE A 152 -14.97 1.10 -19.87
C PHE A 152 -14.60 -0.20 -19.12
N PRO A 153 -13.91 -1.19 -19.72
CA PRO A 153 -13.41 -2.36 -19.00
C PRO A 153 -12.46 -2.00 -17.86
N LEU A 154 -11.60 -0.99 -18.06
CA LEU A 154 -10.68 -0.52 -17.02
C LEU A 154 -11.44 0.10 -15.84
N ALA A 155 -12.37 1.02 -16.11
CA ALA A 155 -13.21 1.63 -15.07
C ALA A 155 -14.01 0.56 -14.30
N LYS A 156 -14.60 -0.41 -15.02
CA LYS A 156 -15.31 -1.53 -14.41
C LYS A 156 -14.39 -2.32 -13.47
N ARG A 157 -13.18 -2.66 -13.92
CA ARG A 157 -12.20 -3.41 -13.11
C ARG A 157 -11.82 -2.66 -11.85
N ILE A 158 -11.62 -1.33 -11.94
CA ILE A 158 -11.30 -0.49 -10.79
C ILE A 158 -12.45 -0.50 -9.77
N VAL A 159 -13.66 -0.17 -10.22
CA VAL A 159 -14.84 -0.05 -9.34
C VAL A 159 -15.25 -1.39 -8.73
N THR A 160 -15.00 -2.50 -9.42
CA THR A 160 -15.30 -3.85 -8.90
C THR A 160 -14.17 -4.47 -8.08
N ALA A 161 -13.03 -3.79 -7.92
CA ALA A 161 -11.95 -4.27 -7.07
C ALA A 161 -12.42 -4.29 -5.60
N PRO A 162 -12.21 -5.41 -4.86
CA PRO A 162 -12.69 -5.54 -3.48
C PRO A 162 -12.25 -4.41 -2.57
N PHE A 163 -11.03 -3.93 -2.76
CA PHE A 163 -10.48 -2.82 -1.98
C PHE A 163 -11.22 -1.49 -2.27
N ILE A 164 -11.51 -1.19 -3.53
CA ILE A 164 -12.26 0.02 -3.91
C ILE A 164 -13.69 -0.04 -3.38
N ILE A 165 -14.33 -1.21 -3.45
CA ILE A 165 -15.65 -1.43 -2.85
C ILE A 165 -15.61 -1.14 -1.34
N ALA A 166 -14.59 -1.64 -0.65
CA ALA A 166 -14.40 -1.41 0.78
C ALA A 166 -14.21 0.08 1.11
N VAL A 167 -13.41 0.80 0.32
CA VAL A 167 -13.21 2.26 0.44
C VAL A 167 -14.55 2.99 0.28
N ILE A 168 -15.28 2.70 -0.80
CA ILE A 168 -16.58 3.35 -1.08
C ILE A 168 -17.57 3.06 0.06
N LEU A 169 -17.71 1.80 0.46
CA LEU A 169 -18.63 1.41 1.54
C LEU A 169 -18.24 2.04 2.87
N GLY A 170 -16.95 2.04 3.24
CA GLY A 170 -16.47 2.64 4.47
C GLY A 170 -16.76 4.14 4.54
N VAL A 171 -16.47 4.87 3.45
CA VAL A 171 -16.76 6.31 3.34
C VAL A 171 -18.27 6.58 3.36
N VAL A 172 -19.06 5.80 2.61
CA VAL A 172 -20.54 5.97 2.59
C VAL A 172 -21.12 5.72 3.96
N MET A 173 -20.73 4.65 4.67
CA MET A 173 -21.23 4.38 6.02
C MET A 173 -20.79 5.44 7.03
N ASN A 174 -19.59 6.00 6.87
CA ASN A 174 -19.11 7.10 7.69
C ASN A 174 -19.95 8.37 7.48
N LEU A 175 -20.05 8.82 6.23
CA LEU A 175 -20.74 10.07 5.88
C LEU A 175 -22.26 10.01 6.08
N SER A 176 -22.88 8.83 5.95
CA SER A 176 -24.31 8.63 6.21
C SER A 176 -24.67 8.59 7.70
N GLY A 177 -23.66 8.51 8.59
CA GLY A 177 -23.88 8.32 10.02
C GLY A 177 -24.25 6.87 10.43
N ILE A 178 -24.47 5.96 9.48
CA ILE A 178 -24.79 4.55 9.77
C ILE A 178 -23.63 3.88 10.54
N GLY A 179 -22.40 4.17 10.18
CA GLY A 179 -21.22 3.68 10.90
C GLY A 179 -21.22 4.12 12.36
N HIS A 180 -21.51 5.40 12.60
CA HIS A 180 -21.58 5.96 13.96
C HIS A 180 -22.71 5.34 14.78
N TRP A 181 -23.91 5.23 14.17
CA TRP A 181 -25.02 4.51 14.78
C TRP A 181 -24.67 3.07 15.15
N LEU A 182 -23.98 2.33 14.27
CA LEU A 182 -23.56 0.95 14.53
C LEU A 182 -22.61 0.86 15.73
N LEU A 183 -21.66 1.80 15.83
CA LEU A 183 -20.68 1.85 16.91
C LEU A 183 -21.30 2.25 18.26
N GLU A 184 -22.41 2.96 18.26
CA GLU A 184 -23.15 3.34 19.48
C GLU A 184 -24.26 2.34 19.86
N SER A 185 -24.58 1.40 18.96
CA SER A 185 -25.64 0.40 19.16
C SER A 185 -25.18 -0.79 20.01
N GLU A 186 -26.12 -1.63 20.42
CA GLU A 186 -25.84 -2.92 21.08
C GLU A 186 -25.02 -3.89 20.19
N LEU A 187 -24.99 -3.64 18.87
CA LEU A 187 -24.23 -4.42 17.90
C LEU A 187 -22.74 -4.06 17.87
N HIS A 188 -22.31 -2.99 18.55
CA HIS A 188 -20.89 -2.58 18.62
C HIS A 188 -19.94 -3.74 18.98
N GLY A 189 -20.27 -4.48 20.05
CA GLY A 189 -19.42 -5.61 20.49
C GLY A 189 -19.33 -6.74 19.48
N VAL A 190 -20.43 -7.03 18.79
CA VAL A 190 -20.46 -8.05 17.73
C VAL A 190 -19.61 -7.61 16.54
N PHE A 191 -19.79 -6.36 16.11
CA PHE A 191 -19.04 -5.80 14.98
C PHE A 191 -17.53 -5.77 15.27
N THR A 192 -17.12 -5.18 16.38
CA THR A 192 -15.69 -5.05 16.73
C THR A 192 -15.01 -6.40 16.93
N SER A 193 -15.67 -7.35 17.59
CA SER A 193 -15.12 -8.72 17.75
C SER A 193 -14.98 -9.43 16.40
N THR A 194 -15.97 -9.30 15.51
CA THR A 194 -15.92 -9.91 14.18
C THR A 194 -14.77 -9.31 13.36
N MET A 195 -14.65 -7.98 13.32
CA MET A 195 -13.57 -7.31 12.61
C MET A 195 -12.19 -7.65 13.19
N SER A 196 -12.05 -7.68 14.50
CA SER A 196 -10.81 -8.07 15.18
C SER A 196 -10.35 -9.48 14.79
N ILE A 197 -11.25 -10.46 14.81
CA ILE A 197 -10.92 -11.84 14.39
C ILE A 197 -10.56 -11.91 12.92
N ALA A 198 -11.32 -11.21 12.05
CA ALA A 198 -11.08 -11.23 10.61
C ALA A 198 -9.77 -10.56 10.22
N THR A 199 -9.36 -9.49 10.92
CA THR A 199 -8.18 -8.69 10.54
C THR A 199 -6.89 -9.10 11.25
N ALA A 200 -6.97 -9.80 12.38
CA ALA A 200 -5.82 -10.24 13.16
C ALA A 200 -4.71 -10.95 12.35
N PRO A 201 -4.99 -11.86 11.39
CA PRO A 201 -3.94 -12.60 10.69
C PRO A 201 -3.25 -11.80 9.58
N ILE A 202 -3.74 -10.60 9.21
CA ILE A 202 -3.25 -9.83 8.06
C ILE A 202 -1.75 -9.61 8.13
N ALA A 203 -1.26 -8.99 9.20
CA ALA A 203 0.16 -8.65 9.35
C ALA A 203 1.05 -9.91 9.32
N SER A 204 0.66 -10.96 10.03
CA SER A 204 1.42 -12.21 10.10
C SER A 204 1.52 -12.90 8.74
N ILE A 205 0.42 -13.00 8.00
CA ILE A 205 0.40 -13.63 6.68
C ILE A 205 1.21 -12.79 5.69
N ILE A 206 1.06 -11.46 5.68
CA ILE A 206 1.80 -10.60 4.76
C ILE A 206 3.30 -10.70 5.02
N LEU A 207 3.75 -10.57 6.27
CA LEU A 207 5.17 -10.66 6.61
C LEU A 207 5.75 -12.03 6.26
N PHE A 208 4.98 -13.10 6.49
CA PHE A 208 5.37 -14.45 6.08
C PHE A 208 5.52 -14.56 4.56
N THR A 209 4.53 -14.08 3.79
CA THR A 209 4.56 -14.17 2.31
C THR A 209 5.67 -13.30 1.71
N LEU A 210 5.96 -12.14 2.29
CA LEU A 210 7.11 -11.31 1.91
C LEU A 210 8.43 -12.08 2.10
N GLY A 211 8.59 -12.75 3.22
CA GLY A 211 9.74 -13.59 3.49
C GLY A 211 9.84 -14.78 2.53
N TYR A 212 8.71 -15.41 2.22
CA TYR A 212 8.64 -16.51 1.24
C TYR A 212 9.07 -16.07 -0.14
N ASP A 213 8.68 -14.87 -0.58
CA ASP A 213 9.00 -14.33 -1.91
C ASP A 213 10.41 -13.75 -1.99
N PHE A 214 11.06 -13.52 -0.87
CA PHE A 214 12.39 -12.94 -0.84
C PHE A 214 13.43 -13.83 -1.50
N GLN A 215 13.83 -13.46 -2.74
CA GLN A 215 14.83 -14.12 -3.57
C GLN A 215 15.83 -13.09 -4.10
N PRO A 216 16.94 -12.87 -3.40
CA PRO A 216 17.94 -11.92 -3.85
C PRO A 216 18.66 -12.43 -5.10
N HIS A 217 18.58 -11.66 -6.21
CA HIS A 217 19.32 -11.93 -7.44
C HIS A 217 20.49 -10.95 -7.56
N LEU A 218 21.69 -11.43 -7.28
CA LEU A 218 22.92 -10.60 -7.24
C LEU A 218 23.22 -9.90 -8.58
N SER A 219 22.84 -10.50 -9.71
CA SER A 219 23.06 -9.92 -11.06
C SER A 219 22.28 -8.64 -11.33
N GLN A 220 21.26 -8.35 -10.56
CA GLN A 220 20.36 -7.19 -10.73
C GLN A 220 20.63 -6.06 -9.71
N ILE A 221 21.61 -6.22 -8.83
CA ILE A 221 21.84 -5.28 -7.72
C ILE A 221 22.15 -3.87 -8.21
N ARG A 222 23.01 -3.70 -9.20
CA ARG A 222 23.43 -2.36 -9.68
C ARG A 222 22.27 -1.53 -10.22
N PRO A 223 21.45 -1.99 -11.18
CA PRO A 223 20.29 -1.21 -11.64
C PRO A 223 19.25 -1.01 -10.57
N LEU A 224 19.08 -1.95 -9.64
CA LEU A 224 18.17 -1.79 -8.49
C LEU A 224 18.63 -0.70 -7.53
N ILE A 225 19.92 -0.63 -7.20
CA ILE A 225 20.47 0.42 -6.34
C ILE A 225 20.29 1.79 -7.01
N GLN A 226 20.61 1.91 -8.29
CA GLN A 226 20.43 3.18 -9.02
C GLN A 226 18.98 3.64 -9.04
N LEU A 227 18.05 2.73 -9.33
CA LEU A 227 16.62 3.02 -9.31
C LEU A 227 16.13 3.39 -7.90
N SER A 228 16.61 2.68 -6.87
CA SER A 228 16.27 2.97 -5.46
C SER A 228 16.77 4.35 -5.03
N LEU A 229 17.96 4.76 -5.43
CA LEU A 229 18.49 6.09 -5.13
C LEU A 229 17.64 7.20 -5.79
N VAL A 230 17.30 7.04 -7.07
CA VAL A 230 16.40 7.98 -7.75
C VAL A 230 15.04 8.04 -7.08
N ARG A 231 14.49 6.87 -6.69
CA ARG A 231 13.24 6.78 -5.95
C ARG A 231 13.32 7.51 -4.61
N MET A 232 14.38 7.31 -3.84
CA MET A 232 14.59 8.01 -2.56
C MET A 232 14.57 9.53 -2.72
N ILE A 233 15.17 10.07 -3.79
CA ILE A 233 15.11 11.50 -4.10
C ILE A 233 13.67 11.93 -4.39
N GLY A 234 12.95 11.19 -5.23
CA GLY A 234 11.54 11.48 -5.55
C GLY A 234 10.63 11.40 -4.31
N CYS A 235 10.76 10.33 -3.53
CA CYS A 235 10.01 10.17 -2.28
C CYS A 235 10.38 11.25 -1.26
N GLY A 236 11.66 11.62 -1.15
CA GLY A 236 12.10 12.74 -0.31
C GLY A 236 11.48 14.07 -0.72
N ALA A 237 11.32 14.32 -2.03
CA ALA A 237 10.62 15.51 -2.52
C ALA A 237 9.14 15.50 -2.13
N ILE A 238 8.45 14.33 -2.19
CA ILE A 238 7.06 14.22 -1.72
C ILE A 238 6.98 14.48 -0.21
N VAL A 239 7.87 13.86 0.58
CA VAL A 239 7.94 14.11 2.02
C VAL A 239 8.17 15.60 2.32
N GLY A 240 9.06 16.24 1.59
CA GLY A 240 9.25 17.70 1.66
C GLY A 240 7.98 18.48 1.32
N GLY A 241 7.23 18.03 0.32
CA GLY A 241 5.91 18.58 -0.02
C GLY A 241 4.90 18.47 1.13
N PHE A 242 4.89 17.36 1.87
CA PHE A 242 4.06 17.22 3.07
C PHE A 242 4.42 18.25 4.15
N PHE A 243 5.71 18.47 4.41
CA PHE A 243 6.14 19.51 5.36
C PHE A 243 5.71 20.92 4.94
N LEU A 244 5.66 21.20 3.63
CA LEU A 244 5.29 22.52 3.12
C LEU A 244 3.77 22.74 3.08
N LEU A 245 3.00 21.72 2.66
CA LEU A 245 1.57 21.85 2.40
C LEU A 245 0.71 21.44 3.59
N PHE A 246 1.21 20.53 4.44
CA PHE A 246 0.50 19.97 5.59
C PHE A 246 1.32 20.04 6.88
N PRO A 247 1.89 21.21 7.25
CA PRO A 247 2.78 21.31 8.41
C PRO A 247 2.10 20.84 9.70
N GLY A 248 0.84 21.19 9.93
CA GLY A 248 0.10 20.78 11.11
C GLY A 248 -0.10 19.25 11.24
N LEU A 249 -0.21 18.52 10.14
CA LEU A 249 -0.25 17.06 10.17
C LEU A 249 1.12 16.46 10.46
N MET A 250 2.18 17.07 9.92
CA MET A 250 3.56 16.62 10.11
C MET A 250 4.10 16.81 11.54
N GLU A 251 3.49 17.68 12.34
CA GLU A 251 3.75 17.78 13.78
C GLU A 251 3.26 16.55 14.54
N GLY A 252 2.27 15.85 14.00
CA GLY A 252 1.73 14.63 14.57
C GLY A 252 2.72 13.45 14.43
N LYS A 253 3.25 12.97 15.57
CA LYS A 253 4.23 11.87 15.61
C LYS A 253 3.79 10.65 14.77
N PHE A 254 2.55 10.24 14.88
CA PHE A 254 2.01 9.05 14.20
C PHE A 254 1.84 9.28 12.71
N PHE A 255 1.43 10.48 12.30
CA PHE A 255 1.35 10.87 10.90
C PHE A 255 2.75 10.88 10.26
N LEU A 256 3.72 11.51 10.92
CA LEU A 256 5.12 11.54 10.47
C LEU A 256 5.69 10.12 10.30
N ILE A 257 5.44 9.21 11.24
CA ILE A 257 5.85 7.81 11.12
C ILE A 257 5.17 7.17 9.90
N GLY A 258 3.89 7.43 9.66
CA GLY A 258 3.16 6.94 8.49
C GLY A 258 3.79 7.41 7.18
N VAL A 259 4.07 8.70 7.05
CA VAL A 259 4.74 9.30 5.88
C VAL A 259 6.11 8.64 5.65
N LEU A 260 6.97 8.63 6.66
CA LEU A 260 8.32 8.09 6.53
C LEU A 260 8.31 6.59 6.19
N LEU A 261 7.43 5.82 6.83
CA LEU A 261 7.30 4.39 6.58
C LEU A 261 6.79 4.11 5.18
N TYR A 262 5.75 4.81 4.75
CA TYR A 262 5.14 4.61 3.43
C TYR A 262 6.13 4.86 2.31
N PHE A 263 6.86 5.97 2.35
CA PHE A 263 7.83 6.32 1.32
C PHE A 263 9.16 5.55 1.40
N ALA A 264 9.45 4.91 2.53
CA ALA A 264 10.56 3.96 2.67
C ALA A 264 10.23 2.57 2.10
N CYS A 265 8.94 2.25 1.86
CA CYS A 265 8.54 0.95 1.31
C CYS A 265 8.98 0.78 -0.14
N PRO A 266 9.17 -0.47 -0.60
CA PRO A 266 9.54 -0.76 -1.97
C PRO A 266 8.47 -0.30 -2.97
N PRO A 267 8.79 -0.23 -4.28
CA PRO A 267 7.80 0.03 -5.31
C PRO A 267 6.72 -1.05 -5.32
N GLY A 268 5.47 -0.61 -5.53
CA GLY A 268 4.34 -1.51 -5.71
C GLY A 268 4.40 -2.28 -7.03
N PHE A 269 3.84 -3.47 -7.04
CA PHE A 269 3.81 -4.36 -8.20
C PHE A 269 2.38 -4.63 -8.70
N PRO A 270 1.76 -3.67 -9.39
CA PRO A 270 0.53 -3.97 -10.13
C PRO A 270 0.79 -4.29 -11.60
N VAL A 271 2.05 -4.31 -12.04
CA VAL A 271 2.37 -4.58 -13.45
C VAL A 271 2.39 -6.08 -13.67
N PRO A 272 1.41 -6.67 -14.40
CA PRO A 272 1.57 -8.02 -14.90
C PRO A 272 2.78 -8.04 -15.83
N LEU A 273 3.80 -8.77 -15.44
CA LEU A 273 4.96 -9.08 -16.26
C LEU A 273 4.57 -9.92 -17.45
#